data_8eea46d89e38265be6f7576895b820a5
#
_entry.id   8eea46d89e38265be6f7576895b820a5
#
_cell.length_a   1.000
_cell.length_b   1.000
_cell.length_c   1.000
_cell.angle_alpha   90.00
_cell.angle_beta   90.00
_cell.angle_gamma   90.00
#
_symmetry.space_group_name_H-M   'P 1'
#
loop_
_entity.id
_entity.type
_entity.pdbx_description
1 polymer ?
#
loop_
_entity_poly.entity_id
_entity_poly.type
_entity_poly.pdbx_seq_one_letter_code
_entity_poly.pdbx_strand_id
1 'polypeptide(L)'
;GEEAVEQLANTCKRIDVKEVEICNETKTEKICKFTKDFDMLVIDSFQALESQHSDTSSRRHEMFSIQEFVKHAKKNECTICLVLHLTKGGQYKGNTSIIHSVDFNVQLLREFVEGQPDQHVNMFTLKNRFGPTGETTLLLTGTGYDFDYEPPADAGKAHAGKGNRKAQEIQSILDLNKSKIQLKDALTKIEDAQRASFILREMVLQGKLTKSGRGTQAIYTVGG
;
A
#
# COMPACT_ATOMS: atom_id res chain seq x y z
N GLY A 1 12.12 15.99 6.39
CA GLY A 1 12.02 14.54 6.33
C GLY A 1 12.30 13.91 7.69
N GLU A 2 11.99 12.65 7.84
CA GLU A 2 12.24 11.90 9.09
C GLU A 2 13.72 11.52 9.23
N GLU A 3 14.45 11.41 8.11
CA GLU A 3 15.86 11.08 8.10
C GLU A 3 16.75 12.32 7.98
N ALA A 4 17.93 12.25 8.60
CA ALA A 4 18.93 13.29 8.47
C ALA A 4 19.53 13.31 7.06
N VAL A 5 19.88 14.51 6.55
CA VAL A 5 20.45 14.70 5.21
C VAL A 5 21.70 13.86 5.01
N GLU A 6 22.53 13.70 6.04
CA GLU A 6 23.75 12.90 6.00
C GLU A 6 23.45 11.40 5.79
N GLN A 7 22.37 10.88 6.38
CA GLN A 7 21.94 9.49 6.21
C GLN A 7 21.46 9.24 4.77
N LEU A 8 20.64 10.15 4.24
CA LEU A 8 20.19 10.09 2.85
C LEU A 8 21.38 10.18 1.88
N ALA A 9 22.32 11.07 2.12
CA ALA A 9 23.54 11.19 1.31
C ALA A 9 24.38 9.88 1.32
N ASN A 10 24.50 9.23 2.48
CA ASN A 10 25.18 7.94 2.58
C ASN A 10 24.41 6.83 1.85
N THR A 11 23.09 6.85 1.89
CA THR A 11 22.25 5.91 1.14
C THR A 11 22.43 6.11 -0.36
N CYS A 12 22.39 7.35 -0.86
CA CYS A 12 22.63 7.65 -2.27
C CYS A 12 24.01 7.16 -2.75
N LYS A 13 25.06 7.36 -1.94
CA LYS A 13 26.39 6.83 -2.24
C LYS A 13 26.41 5.30 -2.31
N ARG A 14 25.74 4.63 -1.38
CA ARG A 14 25.70 3.16 -1.31
C ARG A 14 25.01 2.53 -2.52
N ILE A 15 23.96 3.16 -3.04
CA ILE A 15 23.20 2.68 -4.20
C ILE A 15 23.64 3.34 -5.52
N ASP A 16 24.75 4.07 -5.50
CA ASP A 16 25.36 4.78 -6.66
C ASP A 16 24.38 5.71 -7.39
N VAL A 17 23.48 6.36 -6.66
CA VAL A 17 22.60 7.39 -7.22
C VAL A 17 23.35 8.70 -7.32
N LYS A 18 23.36 9.25 -8.53
CA LYS A 18 24.00 10.53 -8.89
C LYS A 18 22.92 11.58 -9.17
N GLU A 19 23.31 12.84 -9.01
CA GLU A 19 22.46 13.99 -9.38
C GLU A 19 21.11 14.05 -8.58
N VAL A 20 21.18 13.74 -7.28
CA VAL A 20 20.05 13.90 -6.36
C VAL A 20 20.28 15.12 -5.48
N GLU A 21 19.34 16.05 -5.48
CA GLU A 21 19.30 17.13 -4.52
C GLU A 21 18.42 16.76 -3.33
N ILE A 22 18.89 17.02 -2.12
CA ILE A 22 18.20 16.69 -0.87
C ILE A 22 17.89 17.97 -0.12
N CYS A 23 16.64 18.14 0.30
CA CYS A 23 16.26 19.28 1.14
C CYS A 23 15.33 18.86 2.29
N ASN A 24 15.31 19.69 3.35
CA ASN A 24 14.48 19.48 4.54
C ASN A 24 13.19 20.33 4.55
N GLU A 25 12.70 20.74 3.39
CA GLU A 25 11.47 21.52 3.33
C GLU A 25 10.26 20.64 3.66
N THR A 26 9.39 21.13 4.55
CA THR A 26 8.15 20.46 4.96
C THR A 26 6.88 21.16 4.48
N LYS A 27 7.01 22.43 4.03
CA LYS A 27 5.84 23.20 3.61
C LYS A 27 5.43 22.87 2.19
N THR A 28 4.22 22.37 2.03
CA THR A 28 3.64 21.97 0.74
C THR A 28 3.79 23.04 -0.33
N GLU A 29 3.50 24.31 0.00
CA GLU A 29 3.55 25.44 -0.94
C GLU A 29 4.96 25.75 -1.45
N LYS A 30 5.98 25.47 -0.62
CA LYS A 30 7.37 25.63 -1.04
C LYS A 30 7.84 24.46 -1.88
N ILE A 31 7.50 23.23 -1.47
CA ILE A 31 7.82 22.01 -2.23
C ILE A 31 7.23 22.09 -3.63
N CYS A 32 5.99 22.57 -3.78
CA CYS A 32 5.37 22.77 -5.08
C CYS A 32 6.17 23.67 -6.04
N LYS A 33 7.01 24.58 -5.53
CA LYS A 33 7.84 25.41 -6.39
C LYS A 33 8.95 24.63 -7.08
N PHE A 34 9.48 23.60 -6.44
CA PHE A 34 10.53 22.73 -6.99
C PHE A 34 10.07 21.93 -8.20
N THR A 35 8.76 21.74 -8.41
CA THR A 35 8.25 21.04 -9.60
C THR A 35 8.60 21.73 -10.92
N LYS A 36 9.11 22.96 -10.89
CA LYS A 36 9.57 23.68 -12.09
C LYS A 36 11.02 23.35 -12.47
N ASP A 37 11.77 22.89 -11.49
CA ASP A 37 13.22 22.76 -11.59
C ASP A 37 13.65 21.29 -11.68
N PHE A 38 12.73 20.35 -11.40
CA PHE A 38 13.01 18.91 -11.37
C PHE A 38 11.96 18.10 -12.13
N ASP A 39 12.39 17.07 -12.82
CA ASP A 39 11.52 16.10 -13.51
C ASP A 39 10.79 15.18 -12.54
N MET A 40 11.39 14.96 -11.36
CA MET A 40 10.82 14.11 -10.32
C MET A 40 11.11 14.66 -8.92
N LEU A 41 10.09 14.64 -8.07
CA LEU A 41 10.20 14.89 -6.63
C LEU A 41 9.81 13.63 -5.85
N VAL A 42 10.63 13.24 -4.89
CA VAL A 42 10.31 12.20 -3.90
C VAL A 42 10.10 12.88 -2.55
N ILE A 43 8.94 12.65 -1.95
CA ILE A 43 8.55 13.24 -0.67
C ILE A 43 8.45 12.13 0.37
N ASP A 44 9.40 12.08 1.28
CA ASP A 44 9.48 11.11 2.39
C ASP A 44 9.50 11.86 3.74
N SER A 45 8.40 11.80 4.49
CA SER A 45 7.12 11.17 4.19
C SER A 45 6.00 12.22 4.02
N PHE A 46 4.92 11.82 3.37
CA PHE A 46 3.75 12.67 3.21
C PHE A 46 3.16 13.11 4.56
N GLN A 47 3.29 12.27 5.59
CA GLN A 47 2.81 12.56 6.93
C GLN A 47 3.60 13.66 7.66
N ALA A 48 4.83 13.94 7.22
CA ALA A 48 5.68 15.00 7.79
C ALA A 48 5.41 16.40 7.19
N LEU A 49 4.50 16.49 6.21
CA LEU A 49 4.20 17.75 5.54
C LEU A 49 3.39 18.70 6.42
N GLU A 50 3.69 19.97 6.23
CA GLU A 50 2.95 21.10 6.79
C GLU A 50 2.30 21.92 5.66
N SER A 51 1.18 22.58 5.93
CA SER A 51 0.61 23.59 5.03
C SER A 51 0.18 24.82 5.80
N GLN A 52 -0.07 25.91 5.10
CA GLN A 52 -0.60 27.14 5.68
C GLN A 52 -1.99 26.96 6.32
N HIS A 53 -2.65 25.85 6.04
CA HIS A 53 -3.96 25.47 6.59
C HIS A 53 -3.85 24.49 7.77
N SER A 54 -2.73 24.52 8.52
CA SER A 54 -2.48 23.60 9.65
C SER A 54 -3.52 23.69 10.78
N ASP A 55 -4.26 24.79 10.89
CA ASP A 55 -5.33 24.98 11.88
C ASP A 55 -6.61 24.20 11.55
N THR A 56 -6.66 23.52 10.40
CA THR A 56 -7.77 22.67 9.99
C THR A 56 -7.52 21.22 10.38
N SER A 57 -8.58 20.40 10.39
CA SER A 57 -8.44 18.96 10.67
C SER A 57 -7.37 18.33 9.78
N SER A 58 -6.60 17.37 10.31
CA SER A 58 -5.54 16.63 9.59
C SER A 58 -6.00 16.13 8.20
N ARG A 59 -7.26 15.70 8.07
CA ARG A 59 -7.84 15.24 6.81
C ARG A 59 -7.93 16.34 5.74
N ARG A 60 -8.25 17.58 6.13
CA ARG A 60 -8.33 18.73 5.19
C ARG A 60 -6.94 19.12 4.71
N HIS A 61 -5.98 19.10 5.63
CA HIS A 61 -4.57 19.37 5.33
C HIS A 61 -4.03 18.37 4.30
N GLU A 62 -4.22 17.07 4.50
CA GLU A 62 -3.82 16.03 3.55
C GLU A 62 -4.45 16.24 2.17
N MET A 63 -5.75 16.54 2.12
CA MET A 63 -6.45 16.77 0.84
C MET A 63 -5.96 18.02 0.12
N PHE A 64 -5.69 19.09 0.86
CA PHE A 64 -5.10 20.30 0.28
C PHE A 64 -3.74 20.01 -0.35
N SER A 65 -2.84 19.36 0.39
CA SER A 65 -1.50 19.02 -0.09
C SER A 65 -1.54 18.18 -1.35
N ILE A 66 -2.41 17.14 -1.40
CA ILE A 66 -2.60 16.32 -2.60
C ILE A 66 -3.09 17.13 -3.79
N GLN A 67 -4.06 18.02 -3.60
CA GLN A 67 -4.60 18.84 -4.68
C GLN A 67 -3.54 19.79 -5.27
N GLU A 68 -2.74 20.42 -4.41
CA GLU A 68 -1.65 21.28 -4.86
C GLU A 68 -0.56 20.47 -5.58
N PHE A 69 -0.17 19.29 -5.08
CA PHE A 69 0.79 18.45 -5.79
C PHE A 69 0.29 18.00 -7.16
N VAL A 70 -0.95 17.52 -7.26
CA VAL A 70 -1.54 17.11 -8.56
C VAL A 70 -1.59 18.28 -9.54
N LYS A 71 -1.97 19.48 -9.08
CA LYS A 71 -2.03 20.69 -9.90
C LYS A 71 -0.64 21.08 -10.42
N HIS A 72 0.35 21.11 -9.52
CA HIS A 72 1.71 21.51 -9.87
C HIS A 72 2.44 20.46 -10.71
N ALA A 73 2.27 19.18 -10.42
CA ALA A 73 2.80 18.07 -11.22
C ALA A 73 2.33 18.17 -12.68
N LYS A 74 1.03 18.33 -12.89
CA LYS A 74 0.45 18.48 -14.25
C LYS A 74 0.90 19.74 -14.96
N LYS A 75 0.99 20.87 -14.24
CA LYS A 75 1.37 22.15 -14.83
C LYS A 75 2.81 22.17 -15.29
N ASN A 76 3.70 21.52 -14.57
CA ASN A 76 5.14 21.59 -14.78
C ASN A 76 5.73 20.27 -15.31
N GLU A 77 4.88 19.31 -15.68
CA GLU A 77 5.25 17.98 -16.20
C GLU A 77 6.21 17.22 -15.28
N CYS A 78 6.10 17.45 -13.96
CA CYS A 78 6.93 16.85 -12.94
C CYS A 78 6.24 15.60 -12.33
N THR A 79 6.97 14.51 -12.18
CA THR A 79 6.50 13.33 -11.45
C THR A 79 6.64 13.55 -9.95
N ILE A 80 5.58 13.34 -9.17
CA ILE A 80 5.65 13.42 -7.70
C ILE A 80 5.41 12.03 -7.11
N CYS A 81 6.41 11.52 -6.42
CA CYS A 81 6.35 10.28 -5.65
C CYS A 81 6.15 10.61 -4.16
N LEU A 82 5.05 10.13 -3.58
CA LEU A 82 4.73 10.30 -2.18
C LEU A 82 4.98 9.00 -1.42
N VAL A 83 5.86 9.03 -0.43
CA VAL A 83 6.05 7.91 0.50
C VAL A 83 5.02 8.03 1.62
N LEU A 84 4.25 6.96 1.82
CA LEU A 84 3.16 6.89 2.80
C LEU A 84 3.44 5.76 3.78
N HIS A 85 3.36 6.06 5.07
CA HIS A 85 3.52 5.05 6.10
C HIS A 85 2.23 4.24 6.29
N LEU A 86 2.40 2.94 6.41
CA LEU A 86 1.31 2.02 6.70
C LEU A 86 1.25 1.70 8.20
N THR A 87 0.07 1.37 8.68
CA THR A 87 -0.11 0.79 10.01
C THR A 87 0.47 -0.62 10.06
N LYS A 88 0.69 -1.16 11.28
CA LYS A 88 1.11 -2.57 11.48
C LYS A 88 0.19 -3.59 10.79
N GLY A 89 -1.06 -3.23 10.52
CA GLY A 89 -2.03 -4.04 9.76
C GLY A 89 -1.94 -3.86 8.24
N GLY A 90 -0.93 -3.13 7.71
CA GLY A 90 -0.73 -2.90 6.27
C GLY A 90 -1.74 -1.94 5.65
N GLN A 91 -2.48 -1.17 6.47
CA GLN A 91 -3.44 -0.19 5.98
C GLN A 91 -2.86 1.22 6.05
N TYR A 92 -3.22 2.06 5.11
CA TYR A 92 -2.88 3.48 5.17
C TYR A 92 -3.58 4.16 6.35
N LYS A 93 -2.78 4.86 7.18
CA LYS A 93 -3.26 5.61 8.35
C LYS A 93 -3.61 7.05 7.94
N GLY A 94 -4.52 7.24 7.03
CA GLY A 94 -4.88 8.58 6.56
C GLY A 94 -6.16 8.58 5.75
N ASN A 95 -6.36 9.66 5.01
CA ASN A 95 -7.52 9.80 4.14
C ASN A 95 -7.38 8.91 2.91
N THR A 96 -8.21 7.87 2.79
CA THR A 96 -8.24 6.96 1.64
C THR A 96 -8.49 7.67 0.30
N SER A 97 -9.02 8.90 0.32
CA SER A 97 -9.19 9.72 -0.88
C SER A 97 -7.88 10.05 -1.59
N ILE A 98 -6.75 10.01 -0.88
CA ILE A 98 -5.40 10.18 -1.47
C ILE A 98 -5.15 9.11 -2.53
N ILE A 99 -5.47 7.85 -2.23
CA ILE A 99 -5.30 6.72 -3.15
C ILE A 99 -6.12 6.92 -4.43
N HIS A 100 -7.28 7.56 -4.34
CA HIS A 100 -8.10 7.88 -5.51
C HIS A 100 -7.53 9.03 -6.35
N SER A 101 -6.76 9.92 -5.75
CA SER A 101 -6.22 11.12 -6.40
C SER A 101 -4.93 10.88 -7.18
N VAL A 102 -4.18 9.81 -6.87
CA VAL A 102 -2.93 9.47 -7.57
C VAL A 102 -3.19 8.61 -8.81
N ASP A 103 -2.27 8.62 -9.76
CA ASP A 103 -2.35 7.82 -10.98
C ASP A 103 -1.83 6.40 -10.79
N PHE A 104 -0.87 6.25 -9.89
CA PHE A 104 -0.19 4.99 -9.58
C PHE A 104 -0.09 4.80 -8.07
N ASN A 105 -0.39 3.60 -7.58
CA ASN A 105 -0.28 3.25 -6.16
C ASN A 105 0.37 1.89 -6.00
N VAL A 106 1.49 1.88 -5.28
CA VAL A 106 2.28 0.69 -4.97
C VAL A 106 2.38 0.53 -3.47
N GLN A 107 2.23 -0.69 -3.01
CA GLN A 107 2.46 -1.08 -1.63
C GLN A 107 3.66 -2.04 -1.57
N LEU A 108 4.63 -1.73 -0.72
CA LEU A 108 5.76 -2.59 -0.42
C LEU A 108 5.54 -3.26 0.94
N LEU A 109 5.55 -4.59 0.97
CA LEU A 109 5.43 -5.36 2.20
C LEU A 109 6.63 -6.28 2.34
N ARG A 110 7.35 -6.15 3.46
CA ARG A 110 8.34 -7.15 3.85
C ARG A 110 7.63 -8.41 4.33
N GLU A 111 8.05 -9.55 3.82
CA GLU A 111 7.66 -10.84 4.36
C GLU A 111 8.84 -11.44 5.12
N PHE A 112 8.56 -11.80 6.37
CA PHE A 112 9.47 -12.63 7.14
C PHE A 112 9.19 -14.09 6.79
N VAL A 113 10.16 -14.76 6.18
CA VAL A 113 10.12 -16.20 5.90
C VAL A 113 11.10 -16.86 6.84
N GLU A 114 10.62 -17.74 7.72
CA GLU A 114 11.45 -18.46 8.69
C GLU A 114 12.57 -19.23 7.96
N GLY A 115 13.82 -19.02 8.38
CA GLY A 115 14.99 -19.66 7.79
C GLY A 115 15.53 -18.98 6.51
N GLN A 116 14.93 -17.88 6.03
CA GLN A 116 15.46 -17.08 4.94
C GLN A 116 15.86 -15.68 5.45
N PRO A 117 16.88 -15.04 4.83
CA PRO A 117 17.21 -13.66 5.16
C PRO A 117 16.00 -12.75 4.90
N ASP A 118 15.78 -11.78 5.79
CA ASP A 118 14.69 -10.78 5.74
C ASP A 118 14.91 -9.76 4.59
N GLN A 119 15.06 -10.28 3.38
CA GLN A 119 15.43 -9.52 2.18
C GLN A 119 14.34 -9.52 1.11
N HIS A 120 13.28 -10.33 1.29
CA HIS A 120 12.20 -10.38 0.33
C HIS A 120 11.16 -9.29 0.60
N VAL A 121 10.79 -8.57 -0.46
CA VAL A 121 9.77 -7.53 -0.42
C VAL A 121 8.76 -7.79 -1.52
N ASN A 122 7.51 -7.97 -1.15
CA ASN A 122 6.44 -8.05 -2.12
C ASN A 122 5.96 -6.65 -2.49
N MET A 123 5.99 -6.35 -3.77
CA MET A 123 5.50 -5.13 -4.36
C MET A 123 4.12 -5.38 -4.98
N PHE A 124 3.10 -4.73 -4.45
CA PHE A 124 1.72 -4.80 -4.95
C PHE A 124 1.38 -3.51 -5.69
N THR A 125 1.13 -3.61 -6.98
CA THR A 125 0.56 -2.51 -7.75
C THR A 125 -0.95 -2.51 -7.55
N LEU A 126 -1.43 -1.66 -6.65
CA LEU A 126 -2.84 -1.60 -6.25
C LEU A 126 -3.68 -0.76 -7.20
N LYS A 127 -3.06 0.23 -7.86
CA LYS A 127 -3.69 1.10 -8.84
C LYS A 127 -2.67 1.48 -9.91
N ASN A 128 -3.07 1.39 -11.16
CA ASN A 128 -2.28 1.84 -12.29
C ASN A 128 -3.22 2.32 -13.40
N ARG A 129 -3.21 3.64 -13.66
CA ARG A 129 -4.03 4.22 -14.75
C ARG A 129 -3.49 3.91 -16.13
N PHE A 130 -2.22 3.52 -16.22
CA PHE A 130 -1.51 3.39 -17.50
C PHE A 130 -1.21 1.94 -17.87
N GLY A 131 -1.57 0.98 -17.00
CA GLY A 131 -1.25 -0.42 -17.23
C GLY A 131 -1.92 -1.36 -16.23
N PRO A 132 -1.51 -2.65 -16.23
CA PRO A 132 -2.07 -3.64 -15.34
C PRO A 132 -1.68 -3.39 -13.87
N THR A 133 -2.49 -3.91 -12.98
CA THR A 133 -2.14 -4.12 -11.57
C THR A 133 -1.55 -5.51 -11.40
N GLY A 134 -0.80 -5.74 -10.32
CA GLY A 134 -0.17 -7.05 -10.10
C GLY A 134 0.70 -7.08 -8.86
N GLU A 135 1.37 -8.20 -8.70
CA GLU A 135 2.30 -8.47 -7.62
C GLU A 135 3.65 -8.91 -8.20
N THR A 136 4.73 -8.41 -7.62
CA THR A 136 6.11 -8.80 -7.96
C THR A 136 6.89 -8.94 -6.67
N THR A 137 7.72 -9.96 -6.55
CA THR A 137 8.64 -10.12 -5.44
C THR A 137 9.99 -9.52 -5.81
N LEU A 138 10.52 -8.67 -4.94
CA LEU A 138 11.81 -8.02 -5.07
C LEU A 138 12.77 -8.58 -4.02
N LEU A 139 14.05 -8.65 -4.35
CA LEU A 139 15.11 -8.96 -3.39
C LEU A 139 15.80 -7.67 -2.97
N LEU A 140 15.83 -7.38 -1.66
CA LEU A 140 16.61 -6.27 -1.13
C LEU A 140 18.07 -6.68 -1.01
N THR A 141 18.93 -6.00 -1.75
CA THR A 141 20.38 -6.22 -1.77
C THR A 141 21.13 -5.09 -1.08
N GLY A 142 22.45 -5.22 -0.94
CA GLY A 142 23.29 -4.13 -0.44
C GLY A 142 23.26 -2.86 -1.31
N THR A 143 22.92 -2.98 -2.59
CA THR A 143 22.91 -1.89 -3.59
C THR A 143 21.50 -1.45 -3.96
N GLY A 144 20.45 -1.97 -3.32
CA GLY A 144 19.06 -1.61 -3.60
C GLY A 144 18.16 -2.82 -3.86
N TYR A 145 17.04 -2.60 -4.52
CA TYR A 145 16.12 -3.67 -4.90
C TYR A 145 16.53 -4.28 -6.24
N ASP A 146 16.57 -5.61 -6.28
CA ASP A 146 16.71 -6.39 -7.51
C ASP A 146 15.29 -6.66 -8.07
N PHE A 147 15.00 -6.07 -9.22
CA PHE A 147 13.72 -6.20 -9.93
C PHE A 147 13.69 -7.42 -10.85
N ASP A 148 14.85 -7.97 -11.19
CA ASP A 148 15.00 -9.15 -12.06
C ASP A 148 15.07 -10.45 -11.23
N TYR A 149 14.84 -10.33 -9.91
CA TYR A 149 14.85 -11.47 -9.02
C TYR A 149 13.73 -12.44 -9.33
N GLU A 150 14.07 -13.65 -9.69
CA GLU A 150 13.14 -14.76 -9.81
C GLU A 150 13.22 -15.62 -8.55
N PRO A 151 12.16 -15.68 -7.72
CA PRO A 151 12.14 -16.55 -6.55
C PRO A 151 12.30 -18.00 -6.99
N PRO A 152 13.09 -18.83 -6.26
CA PRO A 152 13.20 -20.26 -6.55
C PRO A 152 11.83 -20.93 -6.68
N ALA A 153 11.69 -21.90 -7.59
CA ALA A 153 10.41 -22.58 -7.84
C ALA A 153 9.77 -23.17 -6.58
N ASP A 154 10.57 -23.47 -5.55
CA ASP A 154 10.11 -23.94 -4.25
C ASP A 154 9.74 -22.79 -3.27
N ALA A 155 10.20 -21.58 -3.51
CA ALA A 155 9.81 -20.41 -2.71
C ALA A 155 8.33 -20.06 -2.88
N GLY A 156 7.74 -20.34 -4.04
CA GLY A 156 6.31 -20.22 -4.29
C GLY A 156 5.44 -21.04 -3.34
N LYS A 157 5.98 -22.12 -2.77
CA LYS A 157 5.28 -22.92 -1.73
C LYS A 157 5.34 -22.25 -0.35
N ALA A 158 6.36 -21.46 -0.06
CA ALA A 158 6.47 -20.69 1.18
C ALA A 158 5.64 -19.38 1.08
N HIS A 159 5.58 -18.74 -0.09
CA HIS A 159 4.70 -17.60 -0.37
C HIS A 159 3.22 -18.02 -0.45
N ALA A 160 2.94 -19.26 -0.81
CA ALA A 160 1.60 -19.89 -0.69
C ALA A 160 1.05 -19.81 0.76
N GLY A 161 1.88 -19.51 1.76
CA GLY A 161 1.42 -19.46 3.16
C GLY A 161 0.36 -18.39 3.43
N LYS A 162 0.50 -17.14 2.96
CA LYS A 162 -0.52 -16.08 3.21
C LYS A 162 -1.55 -15.99 2.09
N GLY A 163 -1.15 -16.10 0.82
CA GLY A 163 -2.09 -16.23 -0.29
C GLY A 163 -2.86 -17.55 -0.21
N ASN A 164 -2.19 -18.63 0.17
CA ASN A 164 -2.80 -19.92 0.44
C ASN A 164 -3.67 -19.88 1.71
N ARG A 165 -3.26 -19.17 2.77
CA ARG A 165 -4.09 -18.96 3.97
C ARG A 165 -5.38 -18.22 3.63
N LYS A 166 -5.32 -17.13 2.85
CA LYS A 166 -6.51 -16.41 2.39
C LYS A 166 -7.39 -17.31 1.52
N ALA A 167 -6.80 -18.05 0.57
CA ALA A 167 -7.52 -18.99 -0.28
C ALA A 167 -8.12 -20.15 0.53
N GLN A 168 -7.38 -20.68 1.50
CA GLN A 168 -7.86 -21.72 2.43
C GLN A 168 -8.98 -21.19 3.34
N GLU A 169 -8.85 -19.97 3.87
CA GLU A 169 -9.88 -19.33 4.68
C GLU A 169 -11.16 -19.09 3.85
N ILE A 170 -11.04 -18.63 2.61
CA ILE A 170 -12.16 -18.51 1.65
C ILE A 170 -12.78 -19.86 1.40
N GLN A 171 -11.97 -20.89 1.10
CA GLN A 171 -12.46 -22.24 0.83
C GLN A 171 -13.14 -22.82 2.06
N SER A 172 -12.57 -22.66 3.24
CA SER A 172 -13.18 -23.15 4.50
C SER A 172 -14.54 -22.53 4.80
N ILE A 173 -14.77 -21.26 4.37
CA ILE A 173 -16.08 -20.62 4.47
C ILE A 173 -17.06 -21.18 3.43
N LEU A 174 -16.61 -21.42 2.19
CA LEU A 174 -17.41 -22.04 1.15
C LEU A 174 -17.81 -23.48 1.52
N ASP A 175 -16.89 -24.23 2.17
CA ASP A 175 -17.12 -25.60 2.65
C ASP A 175 -18.16 -25.69 3.77
N LEU A 176 -18.59 -24.56 4.36
CA LEU A 176 -19.74 -24.55 5.25
C LEU A 176 -21.05 -24.98 4.56
N ASN A 177 -21.05 -24.96 3.22
CA ASN A 177 -22.16 -25.41 2.37
C ASN A 177 -23.52 -24.77 2.71
N LYS A 178 -23.46 -23.50 3.18
CA LYS A 178 -24.63 -22.71 3.57
C LYS A 178 -24.99 -21.72 2.46
N SER A 179 -26.24 -21.68 2.06
CA SER A 179 -26.74 -20.66 1.14
C SER A 179 -26.69 -19.24 1.71
N LYS A 180 -26.74 -19.14 3.05
CA LYS A 180 -26.65 -17.87 3.81
C LYS A 180 -25.61 -18.01 4.90
N ILE A 181 -24.63 -17.11 4.93
CA ILE A 181 -23.51 -17.07 5.87
C ILE A 181 -23.62 -15.79 6.70
N GLN A 182 -23.40 -15.87 7.99
CA GLN A 182 -23.25 -14.74 8.89
C GLN A 182 -21.82 -14.70 9.45
N LEU A 183 -21.42 -13.58 10.05
CA LEU A 183 -20.10 -13.47 10.68
C LEU A 183 -19.85 -14.59 11.70
N LYS A 184 -20.87 -14.97 12.50
CA LYS A 184 -20.76 -16.09 13.46
C LYS A 184 -20.42 -17.42 12.80
N ASP A 185 -20.88 -17.67 11.57
CA ASP A 185 -20.59 -18.89 10.83
C ASP A 185 -19.12 -18.87 10.36
N ALA A 186 -18.65 -17.72 9.86
CA ALA A 186 -17.24 -17.56 9.48
C ALA A 186 -16.29 -17.73 10.69
N LEU A 187 -16.71 -17.28 11.88
CA LEU A 187 -15.95 -17.46 13.11
C LEU A 187 -15.76 -18.91 13.54
N THR A 188 -16.57 -19.85 13.05
CA THR A 188 -16.34 -21.29 13.28
C THR A 188 -15.12 -21.81 12.53
N LYS A 189 -14.63 -21.08 11.53
CA LYS A 189 -13.49 -21.44 10.66
C LYS A 189 -12.30 -20.49 10.83
N ILE A 190 -12.55 -19.26 11.26
CA ILE A 190 -11.53 -18.22 11.44
C ILE A 190 -11.75 -17.61 12.82
N GLU A 191 -10.84 -17.89 13.76
CA GLU A 191 -10.99 -17.47 15.17
C GLU A 191 -10.99 -15.96 15.37
N ASP A 192 -10.25 -15.22 14.53
CA ASP A 192 -10.16 -13.76 14.62
C ASP A 192 -11.33 -13.08 13.90
N ALA A 193 -12.11 -12.28 14.65
CA ALA A 193 -13.32 -11.63 14.14
C ALA A 193 -13.04 -10.55 13.09
N GLN A 194 -11.90 -9.83 13.20
CA GLN A 194 -11.50 -8.83 12.20
C GLN A 194 -11.09 -9.54 10.92
N ARG A 195 -10.35 -10.63 11.04
CA ARG A 195 -9.94 -11.47 9.92
C ARG A 195 -11.13 -12.12 9.23
N ALA A 196 -12.07 -12.71 9.97
CA ALA A 196 -13.31 -13.29 9.42
C ALA A 196 -14.12 -12.23 8.65
N SER A 197 -14.28 -11.04 9.23
CA SER A 197 -14.96 -9.91 8.57
C SER A 197 -14.23 -9.44 7.30
N PHE A 198 -12.90 -9.43 7.32
CA PHE A 198 -12.08 -9.11 6.15
C PHE A 198 -12.30 -10.15 5.04
N ILE A 199 -12.22 -11.44 5.34
CA ILE A 199 -12.40 -12.51 4.34
C ILE A 199 -13.80 -12.47 3.73
N LEU A 200 -14.87 -12.30 4.53
CA LEU A 200 -16.23 -12.16 4.01
C LEU A 200 -16.36 -10.95 3.04
N ARG A 201 -15.72 -9.82 3.36
CA ARG A 201 -15.70 -8.65 2.48
C ARG A 201 -14.97 -8.94 1.16
N GLU A 202 -13.84 -9.60 1.24
CA GLU A 202 -13.06 -10.01 0.06
C GLU A 202 -13.86 -10.95 -0.85
N MET A 203 -14.60 -11.91 -0.27
CA MET A 203 -15.48 -12.81 -1.04
C MET A 203 -16.59 -12.05 -1.77
N VAL A 204 -17.11 -10.97 -1.16
CA VAL A 204 -18.08 -10.08 -1.83
C VAL A 204 -17.42 -9.34 -2.99
N LEU A 205 -16.20 -8.80 -2.80
CA LEU A 205 -15.45 -8.12 -3.86
C LEU A 205 -15.10 -9.05 -5.03
N GLN A 206 -14.88 -10.32 -4.75
CA GLN A 206 -14.63 -11.36 -5.77
C GLN A 206 -15.90 -11.90 -6.42
N GLY A 207 -17.08 -11.38 -6.06
CA GLY A 207 -18.36 -11.86 -6.59
C GLY A 207 -18.81 -13.24 -6.08
N LYS A 208 -18.08 -13.83 -5.12
CA LYS A 208 -18.42 -15.14 -4.53
C LYS A 208 -19.59 -15.08 -3.56
N LEU A 209 -19.80 -13.91 -2.95
CA LEU A 209 -20.88 -13.64 -2.02
C LEU A 209 -21.60 -12.33 -2.37
N THR A 210 -22.87 -12.28 -2.09
CA THR A 210 -23.67 -11.04 -2.09
C THR A 210 -24.03 -10.67 -0.67
N LYS A 211 -23.76 -9.43 -0.26
CA LYS A 211 -24.04 -8.94 1.09
C LYS A 211 -25.39 -8.23 1.17
N SER A 212 -26.21 -8.57 2.16
CA SER A 212 -27.41 -7.85 2.55
C SER A 212 -27.35 -7.47 4.04
N GLY A 213 -27.87 -6.29 4.40
CA GLY A 213 -27.85 -5.80 5.78
C GLY A 213 -26.54 -5.11 6.19
N ARG A 214 -26.47 -4.68 7.47
CA ARG A 214 -25.34 -3.92 8.04
C ARG A 214 -24.85 -4.51 9.36
N GLY A 215 -23.61 -4.22 9.71
CA GLY A 215 -22.99 -4.62 10.98
C GLY A 215 -22.87 -6.13 11.13
N THR A 216 -22.94 -6.59 12.37
CA THR A 216 -22.78 -8.01 12.74
C THR A 216 -23.95 -8.90 12.30
N GLN A 217 -25.10 -8.29 11.95
CA GLN A 217 -26.28 -8.99 11.44
C GLN A 217 -26.32 -9.10 9.90
N ALA A 218 -25.26 -8.66 9.23
CA ALA A 218 -25.16 -8.81 7.78
C ALA A 218 -25.25 -10.29 7.37
N ILE A 219 -26.03 -10.54 6.32
CA ILE A 219 -26.18 -11.87 5.72
C ILE A 219 -25.42 -11.86 4.40
N TYR A 220 -24.62 -12.88 4.18
CA TYR A 220 -23.87 -13.10 2.96
C TYR A 220 -24.46 -14.32 2.25
N THR A 221 -24.90 -14.13 1.02
CA THR A 221 -25.50 -15.21 0.20
C THR A 221 -24.47 -15.64 -0.85
N VAL A 222 -24.29 -16.94 -0.99
CA VAL A 222 -23.39 -17.51 -2.01
C VAL A 222 -23.98 -17.19 -3.38
N GLY A 223 -23.22 -16.58 -4.25
CA GLY A 223 -23.58 -16.33 -5.64
C GLY A 223 -23.73 -17.65 -6.37
N GLY A 224 -24.85 -17.85 -7.08
CA GLY A 224 -25.06 -18.98 -7.96
C GLY A 224 -24.31 -18.82 -9.28
#